data_2157a6d24c94a532d501d5ada0ac4901
#
_entry.id   2157a6d24c94a532d501d5ada0ac4901
#
_cell.length_a   1.000
_cell.length_b   1.000
_cell.length_c   1.000
_cell.angle_alpha   90.00
_cell.angle_beta   90.00
_cell.angle_gamma   90.00
#
_symmetry.space_group_name_H-M   'P 1'
#
loop_
_entity.id
_entity.type
_entity.pdbx_description
1 polymer ?
#
loop_
_entity_poly.entity_id
_entity_poly.type
_entity_poly.pdbx_seq_one_letter_code
_entity_poly.pdbx_strand_id
1 'polypeptide(L)'
;MKLSDAEIEKLRQSGIRLDGEGRFWHEGAEVTHHGLRAALWRWLDRNPDGRWVLRLDDQRFVWLDVDGDVPYVVRSARWEGDRAILRLADDSEEPLAVETLHLRGAQPFCRVKQGRFDARVSTLAWHTLAERIDDGKLCGFVIPTR
;
A
#
# COMPACT_ATOMS: atom_id res chain seq x y z
N MET A 1 -36.72 0.35 8.05
CA MET A 1 -36.51 -1.08 8.28
C MET A 1 -35.06 -1.36 8.64
N LYS A 2 -34.84 -2.10 9.68
CA LYS A 2 -33.49 -2.38 10.15
C LYS A 2 -32.98 -3.68 9.54
N LEU A 3 -31.81 -3.63 8.93
CA LEU A 3 -31.18 -4.83 8.38
C LEU A 3 -30.53 -5.65 9.51
N SER A 4 -30.53 -6.96 9.37
CA SER A 4 -29.81 -7.84 10.29
C SER A 4 -28.29 -7.70 10.07
N ASP A 5 -27.49 -8.14 11.04
CA ASP A 5 -26.03 -8.13 10.91
C ASP A 5 -25.57 -8.97 9.71
N ALA A 6 -26.23 -10.09 9.44
CA ALA A 6 -25.92 -10.94 8.28
C ALA A 6 -26.22 -10.23 6.95
N GLU A 7 -27.31 -9.50 6.89
CA GLU A 7 -27.67 -8.74 5.69
C GLU A 7 -26.70 -7.60 5.45
N ILE A 8 -26.29 -6.89 6.50
CA ILE A 8 -25.30 -5.81 6.41
C ILE A 8 -23.97 -6.39 5.94
N GLU A 9 -23.52 -7.50 6.52
CA GLU A 9 -22.28 -8.15 6.11
C GLU A 9 -22.31 -8.53 4.63
N LYS A 10 -23.44 -9.08 4.16
CA LYS A 10 -23.59 -9.44 2.74
C LYS A 10 -23.51 -8.21 1.82
N LEU A 11 -24.14 -7.11 2.21
CA LEU A 11 -24.09 -5.86 1.43
C LEU A 11 -22.70 -5.26 1.38
N ARG A 12 -21.86 -5.53 2.38
CA ARG A 12 -20.47 -5.04 2.43
C ARG A 12 -19.51 -5.87 1.60
N GLN A 13 -19.93 -7.02 1.08
CA GLN A 13 -19.10 -7.80 0.17
C GLN A 13 -18.99 -7.04 -1.16
N SER A 14 -17.77 -6.68 -1.55
CA SER A 14 -17.57 -5.90 -2.75
C SER A 14 -17.12 -6.72 -3.95
N GLY A 15 -16.53 -7.88 -3.72
CA GLY A 15 -15.85 -8.63 -4.76
C GLY A 15 -14.60 -7.95 -5.29
N ILE A 16 -14.12 -6.92 -4.60
CA ILE A 16 -12.93 -6.16 -5.01
C ILE A 16 -11.71 -6.69 -4.26
N ARG A 17 -10.64 -6.94 -5.00
CA ARG A 17 -9.36 -7.41 -4.49
C ARG A 17 -8.25 -6.48 -4.95
N LEU A 18 -7.32 -6.19 -4.05
CA LEU A 18 -6.08 -5.49 -4.36
C LEU A 18 -4.95 -6.50 -4.33
N ASP A 19 -4.27 -6.68 -5.46
CA ASP A 19 -3.20 -7.67 -5.55
C ASP A 19 -1.84 -7.11 -5.08
N GLY A 20 -0.85 -7.99 -5.01
CA GLY A 20 0.49 -7.62 -4.56
C GLY A 20 1.25 -6.69 -5.49
N GLU A 21 0.73 -6.44 -6.68
CA GLU A 21 1.32 -5.52 -7.66
C GLU A 21 0.62 -4.15 -7.67
N GLY A 22 -0.37 -3.96 -6.80
CA GLY A 22 -1.11 -2.70 -6.73
C GLY A 22 -2.23 -2.57 -7.76
N ARG A 23 -2.74 -3.69 -8.25
CA ARG A 23 -3.85 -3.72 -9.20
C ARG A 23 -5.14 -4.11 -8.49
N PHE A 24 -6.21 -3.41 -8.82
CA PHE A 24 -7.54 -3.75 -8.32
C PHE A 24 -8.27 -4.68 -9.29
N TRP A 25 -8.98 -5.64 -8.74
CA TRP A 25 -9.76 -6.63 -9.48
C TRP A 25 -11.19 -6.62 -8.94
N HIS A 26 -12.15 -6.68 -9.83
CA HIS A 26 -13.56 -6.81 -9.47
C HIS A 26 -14.13 -8.05 -10.16
N GLU A 27 -14.48 -9.04 -9.34
CA GLU A 27 -15.07 -10.29 -9.81
C GLU A 27 -14.23 -10.94 -10.93
N GLY A 28 -12.92 -10.94 -10.77
CA GLY A 28 -11.98 -11.56 -11.70
C GLY A 28 -11.55 -10.70 -12.88
N ALA A 29 -12.07 -9.49 -13.02
CA ALA A 29 -11.67 -8.57 -14.08
C ALA A 29 -10.85 -7.41 -13.51
N GLU A 30 -9.73 -7.08 -14.14
CA GLU A 30 -8.90 -5.97 -13.70
C GLU A 30 -9.63 -4.64 -13.89
N VAL A 31 -9.57 -3.80 -12.85
CA VAL A 31 -10.11 -2.44 -12.91
C VAL A 31 -9.07 -1.55 -13.57
N THR A 32 -9.31 -1.20 -14.83
CA THR A 32 -8.36 -0.40 -15.63
C THR A 32 -8.77 1.05 -15.79
N HIS A 33 -10.02 1.39 -15.50
CA HIS A 33 -10.51 2.78 -15.61
C HIS A 33 -9.77 3.67 -14.61
N HIS A 34 -9.05 4.66 -15.12
CA HIS A 34 -8.16 5.51 -14.33
C HIS A 34 -8.87 6.23 -13.18
N GLY A 35 -10.02 6.83 -13.46
CA GLY A 35 -10.80 7.56 -12.45
C GLY A 35 -11.31 6.64 -11.34
N LEU A 36 -11.75 5.43 -11.70
CA LEU A 36 -12.21 4.46 -10.73
C LEU A 36 -11.04 3.96 -9.87
N ARG A 37 -9.90 3.64 -10.49
CA ARG A 37 -8.70 3.26 -9.73
C ARG A 37 -8.30 4.32 -8.73
N ALA A 38 -8.30 5.60 -9.15
CA ALA A 38 -7.96 6.71 -8.27
C ALA A 38 -8.93 6.80 -7.09
N ALA A 39 -10.24 6.58 -7.35
CA ALA A 39 -11.25 6.57 -6.29
C ALA A 39 -11.02 5.42 -5.31
N LEU A 40 -10.74 4.22 -5.80
CA LEU A 40 -10.48 3.06 -4.95
C LEU A 40 -9.28 3.31 -4.03
N TRP A 41 -8.20 3.88 -4.53
CA TRP A 41 -7.05 4.25 -3.69
C TRP A 41 -7.42 5.31 -2.65
N ARG A 42 -8.26 6.27 -2.97
CA ARG A 42 -8.73 7.30 -2.03
C ARG A 42 -9.55 6.72 -0.90
N TRP A 43 -10.36 5.69 -1.19
CA TRP A 43 -11.26 5.07 -0.23
C TRP A 43 -10.60 3.99 0.62
N LEU A 44 -9.37 3.61 0.29
CA LEU A 44 -8.64 2.57 1.02
C LEU A 44 -8.44 3.01 2.47
N ASP A 45 -8.86 2.15 3.38
CA ASP A 45 -8.71 2.38 4.81
C ASP A 45 -8.67 1.04 5.54
N ARG A 46 -8.35 1.10 6.80
CA ARG A 46 -8.31 -0.08 7.65
C ARG A 46 -9.20 0.15 8.87
N ASN A 47 -10.10 -0.77 9.12
CA ASN A 47 -10.95 -0.70 10.31
C ASN A 47 -10.16 -1.00 11.57
N PRO A 48 -10.62 -0.53 12.74
CA PRO A 48 -9.96 -0.84 14.02
C PRO A 48 -9.81 -2.34 14.29
N ASP A 49 -10.66 -3.19 13.70
CA ASP A 49 -10.56 -4.65 13.80
C ASP A 49 -9.47 -5.25 12.90
N GLY A 50 -8.78 -4.43 12.14
CA GLY A 50 -7.70 -4.85 11.24
C GLY A 50 -8.13 -5.20 9.82
N ARG A 51 -9.42 -5.19 9.50
CA ARG A 51 -9.90 -5.50 8.16
C ARG A 51 -9.71 -4.32 7.22
N TRP A 52 -9.32 -4.61 6.00
CA TRP A 52 -9.22 -3.62 4.93
C TRP A 52 -10.59 -3.30 4.37
N VAL A 53 -10.83 -2.03 4.10
CA VAL A 53 -12.11 -1.53 3.59
C VAL A 53 -11.88 -0.49 2.52
N LEU A 54 -12.93 -0.28 1.71
CA LEU A 54 -13.07 0.91 0.88
C LEU A 54 -14.15 1.75 1.56
N ARG A 55 -13.75 2.90 2.10
CA ARG A 55 -14.59 3.71 2.98
C ARG A 55 -14.97 5.02 2.32
N LEU A 56 -16.26 5.28 2.20
CA LEU A 56 -16.76 6.59 1.78
C LEU A 56 -16.97 7.51 2.98
N ASP A 57 -17.54 6.96 4.06
CA ASP A 57 -17.72 7.67 5.34
C ASP A 57 -17.82 6.65 6.47
N ASP A 58 -18.14 7.10 7.70
CA ASP A 58 -18.15 6.23 8.87
C ASP A 58 -19.15 5.09 8.76
N GLN A 59 -20.18 5.23 7.95
CA GLN A 59 -21.26 4.22 7.84
C GLN A 59 -21.24 3.49 6.50
N ARG A 60 -20.67 4.11 5.45
CA ARG A 60 -20.68 3.55 4.10
C ARG A 60 -19.30 3.03 3.74
N PHE A 61 -19.10 1.75 3.90
CA PHE A 61 -17.88 1.08 3.49
C PHE A 61 -18.18 -0.35 3.03
N VAL A 62 -17.27 -0.89 2.23
CA VAL A 62 -17.31 -2.29 1.80
C VAL A 62 -15.97 -2.95 2.12
N TRP A 63 -15.98 -4.27 2.24
CA TRP A 63 -14.76 -5.02 2.50
C TRP A 63 -13.87 -5.06 1.25
N LEU A 64 -12.56 -5.04 1.48
CA LEU A 64 -11.56 -5.16 0.44
C LEU A 64 -10.65 -6.33 0.79
N ASP A 65 -10.45 -7.24 -0.16
CA ASP A 65 -9.45 -8.30 -0.01
C ASP A 65 -8.09 -7.75 -0.46
N VAL A 66 -7.11 -7.80 0.42
CA VAL A 66 -5.75 -7.33 0.13
C VAL A 66 -4.80 -8.51 0.17
N ASP A 67 -4.16 -8.81 -0.95
CA ASP A 67 -3.19 -9.89 -1.03
C ASP A 67 -1.96 -9.55 -0.17
N GLY A 68 -1.57 -10.47 0.71
CA GLY A 68 -0.38 -10.31 1.55
C GLY A 68 -0.52 -9.28 2.68
N ASP A 69 -1.70 -8.75 2.91
CA ASP A 69 -2.01 -7.78 3.99
C ASP A 69 -1.17 -6.49 3.93
N VAL A 70 -0.56 -6.17 2.80
CA VAL A 70 0.19 -4.93 2.58
C VAL A 70 -0.35 -4.27 1.32
N PRO A 71 -1.08 -3.16 1.44
CA PRO A 71 -1.82 -2.62 0.30
C PRO A 71 -0.94 -1.86 -0.69
N TYR A 72 0.12 -1.23 -0.24
CA TYR A 72 0.94 -0.40 -1.10
C TYR A 72 2.18 -1.11 -1.61
N VAL A 73 2.57 -0.77 -2.84
CA VAL A 73 3.82 -1.19 -3.47
C VAL A 73 4.57 0.07 -3.90
N VAL A 74 5.85 0.14 -3.55
CA VAL A 74 6.75 1.15 -4.10
C VAL A 74 7.25 0.61 -5.44
N ARG A 75 6.76 1.17 -6.53
CA ARG A 75 7.07 0.68 -7.88
C ARG A 75 8.46 1.06 -8.35
N SER A 76 8.87 2.28 -8.04
CA SER A 76 10.18 2.80 -8.43
C SER A 76 10.64 3.87 -7.46
N ALA A 77 11.90 4.22 -7.55
CA ALA A 77 12.50 5.27 -6.76
C ALA A 77 13.48 6.05 -7.63
N ARG A 78 13.67 7.32 -7.31
CA ARG A 78 14.72 8.15 -7.91
C ARG A 78 15.36 9.01 -6.85
N TRP A 79 16.57 9.42 -7.10
CA TRP A 79 17.28 10.31 -6.19
C TRP A 79 17.13 11.76 -6.62
N GLU A 80 16.77 12.62 -5.68
CA GLU A 80 16.83 14.08 -5.82
C GLU A 80 17.75 14.60 -4.72
N GLY A 81 18.99 14.85 -5.06
CA GLY A 81 20.01 15.16 -4.07
C GLY A 81 20.19 14.00 -3.10
N ASP A 82 20.02 14.26 -1.82
CA ASP A 82 20.14 13.26 -0.76
C ASP A 82 18.84 12.52 -0.45
N ARG A 83 17.77 12.85 -1.16
CA ARG A 83 16.44 12.29 -0.88
C ARG A 83 16.07 11.28 -1.95
N ALA A 84 15.52 10.15 -1.50
CA ALA A 84 14.88 9.20 -2.39
C ALA A 84 13.41 9.57 -2.54
N ILE A 85 12.94 9.71 -3.76
CA ILE A 85 11.54 9.95 -4.07
C ILE A 85 10.93 8.65 -4.57
N LEU A 86 9.89 8.19 -3.90
CA LEU A 86 9.21 6.94 -4.21
C LEU A 86 8.00 7.20 -5.09
N ARG A 87 7.81 6.32 -6.08
CA ARG A 87 6.57 6.28 -6.85
C ARG A 87 5.77 5.07 -6.38
N LEU A 88 4.55 5.33 -5.92
CA LEU A 88 3.69 4.31 -5.35
C LEU A 88 2.72 3.74 -6.39
N ALA A 89 2.08 2.64 -6.04
CA ALA A 89 1.12 1.96 -6.92
C ALA A 89 -0.09 2.81 -7.29
N ASP A 90 -0.41 3.83 -6.49
CA ASP A 90 -1.49 4.78 -6.78
C ASP A 90 -1.04 5.94 -7.68
N ASP A 91 0.17 5.85 -8.25
CA ASP A 91 0.82 6.86 -9.09
C ASP A 91 1.22 8.13 -8.35
N SER A 92 1.08 8.19 -7.04
CA SER A 92 1.58 9.30 -6.24
C SER A 92 3.07 9.15 -5.98
N GLU A 93 3.71 10.26 -5.65
CA GLU A 93 5.12 10.29 -5.27
C GLU A 93 5.29 10.91 -3.90
N GLU A 94 6.24 10.39 -3.13
CA GLU A 94 6.57 10.95 -1.83
C GLU A 94 8.01 10.60 -1.47
N PRO A 95 8.66 11.39 -0.60
CA PRO A 95 9.98 11.06 -0.11
C PRO A 95 9.95 9.78 0.72
N LEU A 96 11.01 8.98 0.61
CA LEU A 96 11.20 7.83 1.48
C LEU A 96 11.37 8.30 2.93
N ALA A 97 10.54 7.77 3.82
CA ALA A 97 10.76 7.88 5.27
C ALA A 97 11.81 6.82 5.65
N VAL A 98 13.08 7.17 5.51
CA VAL A 98 14.19 6.22 5.59
C VAL A 98 14.26 5.51 6.94
N GLU A 99 13.84 6.16 8.01
CA GLU A 99 13.77 5.58 9.36
C GLU A 99 12.79 4.42 9.47
N THR A 100 11.87 4.27 8.50
CA THR A 100 10.90 3.19 8.49
C THR A 100 11.34 2.00 7.63
N LEU A 101 12.41 2.17 6.85
CA LEU A 101 12.90 1.13 5.94
C LEU A 101 13.42 -0.07 6.74
N HIS A 102 12.94 -1.25 6.42
CA HIS A 102 13.34 -2.48 7.11
C HIS A 102 13.17 -3.68 6.18
N LEU A 103 13.85 -4.75 6.53
CA LEU A 103 13.73 -6.03 5.82
C LEU A 103 12.87 -6.99 6.64
N ARG A 104 12.01 -7.73 5.97
CA ARG A 104 11.33 -8.92 6.50
C ARG A 104 11.84 -10.08 5.68
N GLY A 105 12.79 -10.84 6.24
CA GLY A 105 13.59 -11.76 5.43
C GLY A 105 14.39 -10.96 4.40
N ALA A 106 14.25 -11.31 3.12
CA ALA A 106 14.94 -10.61 2.03
C ALA A 106 14.08 -9.49 1.40
N GLN A 107 12.83 -9.32 1.86
CA GLN A 107 11.90 -8.37 1.27
C GLN A 107 11.95 -7.04 2.01
N PRO A 108 12.30 -5.93 1.33
CA PRO A 108 12.25 -4.61 1.97
C PRO A 108 10.83 -4.05 2.03
N PHE A 109 10.57 -3.33 3.12
CA PHE A 109 9.33 -2.61 3.40
C PHE A 109 9.64 -1.23 3.95
N CYS A 110 8.73 -0.30 3.77
CA CYS A 110 8.78 1.00 4.41
C CYS A 110 7.35 1.47 4.71
N ARG A 111 7.21 2.61 5.38
CA ARG A 111 5.91 3.20 5.62
C ARG A 111 5.68 4.37 4.69
N VAL A 112 4.45 4.50 4.23
CA VAL A 112 4.04 5.53 3.27
C VAL A 112 2.77 6.23 3.75
N LYS A 113 2.40 7.32 3.08
CA LYS A 113 1.21 8.10 3.41
C LYS A 113 1.25 8.59 4.86
N GLN A 114 2.34 9.28 5.21
CA GLN A 114 2.55 9.84 6.56
C GLN A 114 2.55 8.75 7.64
N GLY A 115 3.08 7.59 7.32
CA GLY A 115 3.17 6.47 8.26
C GLY A 115 1.90 5.65 8.42
N ARG A 116 0.87 5.91 7.62
CA ARG A 116 -0.41 5.22 7.73
C ARG A 116 -0.38 3.78 7.24
N PHE A 117 0.44 3.49 6.25
CA PHE A 117 0.44 2.17 5.59
C PHE A 117 1.85 1.62 5.43
N ASP A 118 1.97 0.31 5.54
CA ASP A 118 3.16 -0.40 5.08
C ASP A 118 3.15 -0.51 3.57
N ALA A 119 4.33 -0.45 2.97
CA ALA A 119 4.50 -0.64 1.53
C ALA A 119 5.63 -1.64 1.30
N ARG A 120 5.39 -2.57 0.39
CA ARG A 120 6.42 -3.48 -0.10
C ARG A 120 7.26 -2.73 -1.14
N VAL A 121 8.57 -2.78 -0.99
CA VAL A 121 9.49 -2.14 -1.94
C VAL A 121 9.78 -3.14 -3.07
N SER A 122 9.46 -2.76 -4.30
CA SER A 122 9.70 -3.63 -5.47
C SER A 122 11.20 -3.82 -5.70
N THR A 123 11.53 -4.86 -6.45
CA THR A 123 12.92 -5.12 -6.83
C THR A 123 13.53 -3.93 -7.57
N LEU A 124 12.77 -3.33 -8.49
CA LEU A 124 13.25 -2.16 -9.24
C LEU A 124 13.57 -0.99 -8.31
N ALA A 125 12.66 -0.67 -7.40
CA ALA A 125 12.86 0.42 -6.43
C ALA A 125 14.03 0.11 -5.50
N TRP A 126 14.13 -1.14 -5.04
CA TRP A 126 15.22 -1.55 -4.16
C TRP A 126 16.59 -1.39 -4.82
N HIS A 127 16.70 -1.75 -6.10
CA HIS A 127 17.96 -1.55 -6.85
C HIS A 127 18.43 -0.09 -6.82
N THR A 128 17.51 0.84 -7.00
CA THR A 128 17.84 2.27 -6.95
C THR A 128 18.29 2.69 -5.55
N LEU A 129 17.56 2.26 -4.52
CA LEU A 129 17.92 2.59 -3.12
C LEU A 129 19.25 1.96 -2.73
N ALA A 130 19.47 0.71 -3.14
CA ALA A 130 20.69 -0.03 -2.78
C ALA A 130 21.96 0.59 -3.34
N GLU A 131 21.89 1.38 -4.41
CA GLU A 131 23.02 2.08 -4.98
C GLU A 131 23.73 2.97 -3.95
N ARG A 132 23.00 3.46 -2.94
CA ARG A 132 23.53 4.35 -1.91
C ARG A 132 23.57 3.72 -0.53
N ILE A 133 23.39 2.42 -0.43
CA ILE A 133 23.60 1.71 0.83
C ILE A 133 25.12 1.58 1.07
N ASP A 134 25.56 2.04 2.22
CA ASP A 134 26.95 1.97 2.64
C ASP A 134 27.01 1.45 4.07
N ASP A 135 27.77 0.38 4.28
CA ASP A 135 27.96 -0.27 5.58
C ASP A 135 26.62 -0.59 6.28
N GLY A 136 25.64 -1.11 5.50
CA GLY A 136 24.32 -1.48 6.02
C GLY A 136 23.42 -0.30 6.35
N LYS A 137 23.80 0.90 5.92
CA LYS A 137 23.05 2.13 6.21
C LYS A 137 22.62 2.82 4.93
N LEU A 138 21.46 3.44 4.99
CA LEU A 138 20.97 4.32 3.94
C LEU A 138 20.72 5.70 4.56
N CYS A 139 21.31 6.75 4.01
CA CYS A 139 21.21 8.12 4.54
C CYS A 139 21.55 8.19 6.05
N GLY A 140 22.50 7.37 6.50
CA GLY A 140 22.90 7.32 7.91
C GLY A 140 22.05 6.45 8.83
N PHE A 141 20.96 5.86 8.32
CA PHE A 141 20.08 5.00 9.10
C PHE A 141 20.39 3.52 8.85
N VAL A 142 20.54 2.75 9.92
CA VAL A 142 20.68 1.30 9.85
C VAL A 142 19.38 0.71 9.35
N ILE A 143 19.47 -0.24 8.42
CA ILE A 143 18.30 -0.95 7.90
C ILE A 143 18.11 -2.22 8.74
N PRO A 144 17.14 -2.24 9.67
CA PRO A 144 16.95 -3.40 10.52
C PRO A 144 16.28 -4.55 9.75
N THR A 145 16.52 -5.76 10.22
CA THR A 145 15.79 -6.96 9.79
C THR A 145 14.80 -7.34 10.89
N ARG A 146 13.58 -7.53 10.52
CA ARG A 146 12.50 -7.93 11.44
C ARG A 146 12.04 -9.35 11.17
#